data_19e82ce6439ca89f7032b48976f85f07
#
_entry.id   19e82ce6439ca89f7032b48976f85f07
#
_cell.length_a   1.000
_cell.length_b   1.000
_cell.length_c   1.000
_cell.angle_alpha   90.00
_cell.angle_beta   90.00
_cell.angle_gamma   90.00
#
_symmetry.space_group_name_H-M   'P 1'
#
loop_
_entity.id
_entity.type
_entity.pdbx_description
1 polymer ?
#
loop_
_entity_poly.entity_id
_entity_poly.type
_entity_poly.pdbx_seq_one_letter_code
_entity_poly.pdbx_strand_id
1 'polypeptide(L)'
;MNNNVEAVILAAGQGARMSSWTKNRPKGMIPLANRPIIEILVDGLVSAGVKDIHMVVGYCKHSVMSYFGDGSRFGANIHYSFQDEPTGTLDALKIGMEKVQGDFLVVPGDNYVSAASFASLRNHPKEALLSGKADRWSKWGEIEIRSGKPFITFDNPEAYGRIHFTGIMKISKDIGEKLIQAGGLHLGEALQHIVDACKFEVISSEFWHNIVYPWDLVEGNRLALRDNNQYRSGKIEHNVSIKGDVSIGKGTVVRSGSYLEGPIAIGQNCDIGPNTIIGPSVSIEDNTTVEALCEIKDSIVMKGSNIGSYSSIKGSVLGSNVSFGSHSVAIPSQRNILYFDKEFSISNRGAMIGDDSIISSRAILLGGSILLSGATIGEGEVYNADFQGDNI
;
A
#
# COMPACT_ATOMS: atom_id res chain seq x y z
N MET A 1 5.58 4.61 -35.53
CA MET A 1 6.55 3.84 -34.76
C MET A 1 5.81 3.32 -33.56
N ASN A 2 5.68 2.00 -33.39
CA ASN A 2 5.08 1.42 -32.19
C ASN A 2 6.06 1.67 -31.03
N ASN A 3 5.85 2.76 -30.28
CA ASN A 3 6.57 2.95 -29.03
C ASN A 3 5.96 2.00 -28.01
N ASN A 4 6.45 0.76 -27.99
CA ASN A 4 6.12 -0.17 -26.92
C ASN A 4 6.89 0.31 -25.68
N VAL A 5 6.21 1.03 -24.78
CA VAL A 5 6.76 1.45 -23.49
C VAL A 5 6.60 0.28 -22.53
N GLU A 6 7.70 -0.16 -21.94
CA GLU A 6 7.76 -1.22 -20.94
C GLU A 6 7.70 -0.63 -19.52
N ALA A 7 7.62 -1.45 -18.48
CA ALA A 7 7.73 -1.00 -17.10
C ALA A 7 8.72 -1.85 -16.31
N VAL A 8 9.45 -1.22 -15.38
CA VAL A 8 10.29 -1.88 -14.38
C VAL A 8 9.69 -1.60 -13.01
N ILE A 9 9.13 -2.63 -12.36
CA ILE A 9 8.60 -2.54 -11.01
C ILE A 9 9.69 -2.95 -10.01
N LEU A 10 10.05 -2.04 -9.10
CA LEU A 10 11.05 -2.27 -8.05
C LEU A 10 10.36 -2.83 -6.80
N ALA A 11 10.37 -4.14 -6.62
CA ALA A 11 9.63 -4.87 -5.58
C ALA A 11 10.49 -5.82 -4.74
N ALA A 12 11.82 -5.63 -4.71
CA ALA A 12 12.74 -6.55 -4.04
C ALA A 12 12.85 -6.33 -2.52
N GLY A 13 12.47 -5.15 -2.01
CA GLY A 13 12.69 -4.76 -0.62
C GLY A 13 11.75 -5.45 0.37
N GLN A 14 12.26 -5.79 1.55
CA GLN A 14 11.50 -6.35 2.66
C GLN A 14 10.43 -5.36 3.18
N GLY A 15 10.77 -4.07 3.31
CA GLY A 15 9.91 -3.08 3.94
C GLY A 15 9.96 -3.16 5.47
N ALA A 16 11.14 -3.03 6.07
CA ALA A 16 11.37 -3.15 7.52
C ALA A 16 10.42 -2.30 8.38
N ARG A 17 10.05 -1.09 7.91
CA ARG A 17 9.06 -0.23 8.59
C ARG A 17 7.64 -0.80 8.63
N MET A 18 7.38 -1.90 7.98
CA MET A 18 6.12 -2.65 7.96
C MET A 18 6.28 -4.04 8.59
N SER A 19 7.25 -4.23 9.49
CA SER A 19 7.64 -5.52 10.07
C SER A 19 6.47 -6.31 10.67
N SER A 20 5.44 -5.63 11.19
CA SER A 20 4.20 -6.25 11.68
C SER A 20 3.48 -7.11 10.63
N TRP A 21 3.70 -6.88 9.33
CA TRP A 21 3.03 -7.60 8.23
C TRP A 21 3.99 -8.14 7.16
N THR A 22 5.29 -7.86 7.26
CA THR A 22 6.27 -8.27 6.23
C THR A 22 7.14 -9.44 6.66
N LYS A 23 6.74 -10.18 7.69
CA LYS A 23 7.47 -11.39 8.12
C LYS A 23 7.45 -12.48 7.04
N ASN A 24 6.33 -12.68 6.36
CA ASN A 24 6.09 -13.77 5.42
C ASN A 24 5.71 -13.27 4.00
N ARG A 25 5.76 -11.98 3.75
CA ARG A 25 5.44 -11.34 2.46
C ARG A 25 6.25 -10.06 2.28
N PRO A 26 6.63 -9.66 1.06
CA PRO A 26 7.22 -8.36 0.83
C PRO A 26 6.16 -7.27 0.98
N LYS A 27 6.60 -6.03 1.23
CA LYS A 27 5.73 -4.87 1.44
C LYS A 27 4.68 -4.68 0.33
N GLY A 28 5.07 -4.85 -0.93
CA GLY A 28 4.16 -4.70 -2.07
C GLY A 28 3.04 -5.75 -2.14
N MET A 29 3.12 -6.81 -1.32
CA MET A 29 2.06 -7.82 -1.18
C MET A 29 1.11 -7.56 0.01
N ILE A 30 1.27 -6.46 0.73
CA ILE A 30 0.28 -6.02 1.73
C ILE A 30 -0.99 -5.60 0.99
N PRO A 31 -2.19 -6.04 1.45
CA PRO A 31 -3.43 -5.76 0.74
C PRO A 31 -3.97 -4.34 0.98
N LEU A 32 -4.50 -3.73 -0.07
CA LEU A 32 -5.37 -2.57 -0.06
C LEU A 32 -6.62 -2.91 -0.86
N ALA A 33 -7.79 -2.66 -0.32
CA ALA A 33 -9.07 -3.07 -0.93
C ALA A 33 -9.07 -4.56 -1.34
N ASN A 34 -8.50 -5.42 -0.50
CA ASN A 34 -8.33 -6.88 -0.68
C ASN A 34 -7.42 -7.27 -1.87
N ARG A 35 -6.59 -6.38 -2.38
CA ARG A 35 -5.64 -6.64 -3.47
C ARG A 35 -4.22 -6.19 -3.08
N PRO A 36 -3.16 -6.95 -3.39
CA PRO A 36 -1.78 -6.49 -3.17
C PRO A 36 -1.50 -5.11 -3.78
N ILE A 37 -0.70 -4.30 -3.12
CA ILE A 37 -0.27 -2.99 -3.65
C ILE A 37 0.28 -3.12 -5.07
N ILE A 38 1.13 -4.13 -5.32
CA ILE A 38 1.72 -4.37 -6.66
C ILE A 38 0.64 -4.70 -7.69
N GLU A 39 -0.44 -5.39 -7.33
CA GLU A 39 -1.53 -5.68 -8.26
C GLU A 39 -2.21 -4.41 -8.74
N ILE A 40 -2.44 -3.45 -7.84
CA ILE A 40 -3.01 -2.15 -8.20
C ILE A 40 -2.11 -1.41 -9.20
N LEU A 41 -0.78 -1.50 -9.01
CA LEU A 41 0.19 -0.92 -9.95
C LEU A 41 0.17 -1.63 -11.31
N VAL A 42 0.11 -2.96 -11.33
CA VAL A 42 0.01 -3.76 -12.56
C VAL A 42 -1.27 -3.42 -13.33
N ASP A 43 -2.41 -3.38 -12.65
CA ASP A 43 -3.69 -3.00 -13.26
C ASP A 43 -3.65 -1.58 -13.84
N GLY A 44 -3.05 -0.63 -13.13
CA GLY A 44 -2.86 0.74 -13.60
C GLY A 44 -1.99 0.81 -14.85
N LEU A 45 -0.88 0.07 -14.89
CA LEU A 45 0.01 -0.03 -16.04
C LEU A 45 -0.69 -0.65 -17.26
N VAL A 46 -1.37 -1.78 -17.06
CA VAL A 46 -2.12 -2.46 -18.12
C VAL A 46 -3.24 -1.57 -18.67
N SER A 47 -3.98 -0.90 -17.80
CA SER A 47 -5.02 0.07 -18.19
C SER A 47 -4.45 1.24 -19.00
N ALA A 48 -3.22 1.65 -18.70
CA ALA A 48 -2.48 2.65 -19.48
C ALA A 48 -1.89 2.07 -20.79
N GLY A 49 -2.04 0.78 -21.07
CA GLY A 49 -1.53 0.08 -22.24
C GLY A 49 -0.06 -0.34 -22.15
N VAL A 50 0.52 -0.37 -20.94
CA VAL A 50 1.86 -0.92 -20.66
C VAL A 50 1.70 -2.35 -20.20
N LYS A 51 2.04 -3.31 -21.08
CA LYS A 51 1.78 -4.73 -20.84
C LYS A 51 3.04 -5.54 -20.52
N ASP A 52 4.19 -5.13 -21.05
CA ASP A 52 5.46 -5.80 -20.80
C ASP A 52 6.08 -5.21 -19.51
N ILE A 53 6.10 -6.02 -18.45
CA ILE A 53 6.48 -5.61 -17.10
C ILE A 53 7.65 -6.45 -16.60
N HIS A 54 8.78 -5.80 -16.29
CA HIS A 54 9.94 -6.40 -15.65
C HIS A 54 9.82 -6.16 -14.14
N MET A 55 9.59 -7.22 -13.38
CA MET A 55 9.42 -7.15 -11.93
C MET A 55 10.69 -7.58 -11.23
N VAL A 56 11.35 -6.66 -10.53
CA VAL A 56 12.54 -6.98 -9.72
C VAL A 56 12.05 -7.40 -8.35
N VAL A 57 12.31 -8.67 -8.01
CA VAL A 57 11.89 -9.31 -6.77
C VAL A 57 13.09 -9.78 -5.96
N GLY A 58 12.95 -9.87 -4.64
CA GLY A 58 14.00 -10.29 -3.72
C GLY A 58 13.43 -10.97 -2.49
N TYR A 59 13.23 -10.23 -1.42
CA TYR A 59 12.64 -10.75 -0.20
C TYR A 59 11.29 -11.43 -0.44
N CYS A 60 11.13 -12.66 0.05
CA CYS A 60 9.93 -13.48 -0.18
C CYS A 60 9.48 -13.56 -1.66
N LYS A 61 10.42 -13.58 -2.61
CA LYS A 61 10.16 -13.56 -4.06
C LYS A 61 9.13 -14.60 -4.53
N HIS A 62 9.13 -15.78 -3.91
CA HIS A 62 8.19 -16.86 -4.26
C HIS A 62 6.73 -16.48 -4.06
N SER A 63 6.40 -15.65 -3.06
CA SER A 63 5.03 -15.19 -2.83
C SER A 63 4.54 -14.27 -3.97
N VAL A 64 5.40 -13.40 -4.48
CA VAL A 64 5.12 -12.54 -5.63
C VAL A 64 4.96 -13.37 -6.90
N MET A 65 5.94 -14.23 -7.18
CA MET A 65 5.95 -15.07 -8.40
C MET A 65 4.76 -16.03 -8.45
N SER A 66 4.39 -16.64 -7.33
CA SER A 66 3.21 -17.53 -7.25
C SER A 66 1.91 -16.77 -7.45
N TYR A 67 1.84 -15.52 -7.01
CA TYR A 67 0.65 -14.69 -7.15
C TYR A 67 0.45 -14.20 -8.59
N PHE A 68 1.49 -13.67 -9.23
CA PHE A 68 1.39 -13.05 -10.55
C PHE A 68 1.58 -14.05 -11.71
N GLY A 69 2.33 -15.15 -11.50
CA GLY A 69 2.67 -16.10 -12.56
C GLY A 69 3.38 -15.41 -13.72
N ASP A 70 2.94 -15.65 -14.94
CA ASP A 70 3.42 -15.00 -16.16
C ASP A 70 2.72 -13.65 -16.45
N GLY A 71 1.77 -13.25 -15.62
CA GLY A 71 1.00 -12.01 -15.78
C GLY A 71 -0.25 -12.13 -16.64
N SER A 72 -0.48 -13.23 -17.32
CA SER A 72 -1.59 -13.42 -18.26
C SER A 72 -2.96 -13.17 -17.62
N ARG A 73 -3.15 -13.59 -16.37
CA ARG A 73 -4.36 -13.34 -15.58
C ARG A 73 -4.70 -11.86 -15.42
N PHE A 74 -3.69 -10.99 -15.45
CA PHE A 74 -3.79 -9.54 -15.31
C PHE A 74 -3.74 -8.79 -16.66
N GLY A 75 -3.64 -9.51 -17.77
CA GLY A 75 -3.48 -8.94 -19.10
C GLY A 75 -2.09 -8.34 -19.35
N ALA A 76 -1.09 -8.76 -18.59
CA ALA A 76 0.31 -8.37 -18.70
C ALA A 76 1.19 -9.55 -19.12
N ASN A 77 2.43 -9.25 -19.55
CA ASN A 77 3.53 -10.18 -19.70
C ASN A 77 4.55 -9.83 -18.62
N ILE A 78 4.66 -10.66 -17.57
CA ILE A 78 5.54 -10.38 -16.43
C ILE A 78 6.82 -11.17 -16.54
N HIS A 79 7.96 -10.47 -16.53
CA HIS A 79 9.30 -11.01 -16.51
C HIS A 79 9.94 -10.74 -15.16
N TYR A 80 10.55 -11.74 -14.54
CA TYR A 80 11.19 -11.59 -13.24
C TYR A 80 12.69 -11.41 -13.36
N SER A 81 13.25 -10.53 -12.53
CA SER A 81 14.67 -10.38 -12.26
C SER A 81 14.87 -10.40 -10.75
N PHE A 82 16.04 -10.86 -10.28
CA PHE A 82 16.26 -11.16 -8.87
C PHE A 82 17.31 -10.24 -8.26
N GLN A 83 16.95 -9.55 -7.18
CA GLN A 83 17.87 -8.86 -6.30
C GLN A 83 17.90 -9.62 -4.96
N ASP A 84 18.87 -10.52 -4.81
CA ASP A 84 18.93 -11.40 -3.64
C ASP A 84 19.41 -10.66 -2.38
N GLU A 85 20.21 -9.60 -2.53
CA GLU A 85 20.65 -8.74 -1.44
C GLU A 85 20.00 -7.35 -1.56
N PRO A 86 19.57 -6.71 -0.44
CA PRO A 86 18.90 -5.40 -0.47
C PRO A 86 19.91 -4.25 -0.65
N THR A 87 20.57 -4.21 -1.79
CA THR A 87 21.64 -3.25 -2.15
C THR A 87 21.13 -1.86 -2.58
N GLY A 88 19.81 -1.63 -2.48
CA GLY A 88 19.19 -0.34 -2.78
C GLY A 88 18.35 -0.31 -4.06
N THR A 89 17.67 0.82 -4.27
CA THR A 89 16.73 0.97 -5.40
C THR A 89 17.44 1.23 -6.73
N LEU A 90 18.66 1.74 -6.70
CA LEU A 90 19.45 1.96 -7.92
C LEU A 90 19.96 0.63 -8.50
N ASP A 91 20.41 -0.29 -7.65
CA ASP A 91 20.82 -1.63 -8.07
C ASP A 91 19.61 -2.44 -8.59
N ALA A 92 18.45 -2.32 -7.92
CA ALA A 92 17.21 -2.91 -8.43
C ALA A 92 16.86 -2.38 -9.83
N LEU A 93 17.03 -1.07 -10.08
CA LEU A 93 16.84 -0.51 -11.42
C LEU A 93 17.81 -1.12 -12.43
N LYS A 94 19.08 -1.21 -12.09
CA LYS A 94 20.12 -1.82 -12.95
C LYS A 94 19.73 -3.23 -13.37
N ILE A 95 19.33 -4.06 -12.41
CA ILE A 95 18.90 -5.45 -12.65
C ILE A 95 17.63 -5.49 -13.53
N GLY A 96 16.66 -4.63 -13.27
CA GLY A 96 15.37 -4.61 -13.99
C GLY A 96 15.50 -4.14 -15.43
N MET A 97 16.37 -3.17 -15.70
CA MET A 97 16.51 -2.58 -17.05
C MET A 97 17.38 -3.40 -18.02
N GLU A 98 18.07 -4.45 -17.57
CA GLU A 98 18.94 -5.28 -18.46
C GLU A 98 18.17 -5.82 -19.67
N LYS A 99 16.91 -6.22 -19.48
CA LYS A 99 16.06 -6.83 -20.51
C LYS A 99 15.17 -5.84 -21.25
N VAL A 100 15.10 -4.59 -20.81
CA VAL A 100 14.29 -3.55 -21.44
C VAL A 100 14.87 -3.17 -22.81
N GLN A 101 14.00 -3.01 -23.80
CA GLN A 101 14.42 -2.74 -25.19
C GLN A 101 14.31 -1.25 -25.60
N GLY A 102 13.44 -0.46 -24.95
CA GLY A 102 13.15 0.91 -25.34
C GLY A 102 13.00 1.86 -24.17
N ASP A 103 12.09 2.82 -24.33
CA ASP A 103 11.65 3.66 -23.22
C ASP A 103 10.84 2.85 -22.22
N PHE A 104 10.98 3.14 -20.95
CA PHE A 104 10.28 2.41 -19.92
C PHE A 104 9.89 3.28 -18.71
N LEU A 105 8.90 2.80 -17.98
CA LEU A 105 8.48 3.39 -16.71
C LEU A 105 9.23 2.70 -15.58
N VAL A 106 9.82 3.49 -14.68
CA VAL A 106 10.33 3.02 -13.38
C VAL A 106 9.23 3.21 -12.35
N VAL A 107 8.87 2.13 -11.63
CA VAL A 107 7.73 2.13 -10.69
C VAL A 107 8.15 1.46 -9.38
N PRO A 108 8.33 2.20 -8.29
CA PRO A 108 8.51 1.58 -6.98
C PRO A 108 7.25 0.83 -6.54
N GLY A 109 7.43 -0.40 -6.03
CA GLY A 109 6.36 -1.35 -5.69
C GLY A 109 5.57 -1.00 -4.41
N ASP A 110 5.74 0.20 -3.85
CA ASP A 110 5.15 0.65 -2.59
C ASP A 110 4.31 1.94 -2.73
N ASN A 111 3.84 2.22 -3.92
CA ASN A 111 3.01 3.38 -4.21
C ASN A 111 1.57 2.99 -4.56
N TYR A 112 0.64 3.88 -4.22
CA TYR A 112 -0.66 3.97 -4.88
C TYR A 112 -0.63 5.17 -5.82
N VAL A 113 -1.01 4.97 -7.09
CA VAL A 113 -1.08 6.04 -8.10
C VAL A 113 -2.20 5.73 -9.09
N SER A 114 -2.86 6.77 -9.61
CA SER A 114 -3.96 6.60 -10.55
C SER A 114 -3.48 6.06 -11.90
N ALA A 115 -4.31 5.23 -12.56
CA ALA A 115 -4.04 4.73 -13.92
C ALA A 115 -3.84 5.86 -14.94
N ALA A 116 -4.52 7.00 -14.78
CA ALA A 116 -4.36 8.19 -15.63
C ALA A 116 -2.92 8.74 -15.56
N SER A 117 -2.24 8.65 -14.43
CA SER A 117 -0.85 9.07 -14.28
C SER A 117 0.10 8.20 -15.12
N PHE A 118 -0.12 6.88 -15.14
CA PHE A 118 0.66 5.99 -16.02
C PHE A 118 0.41 6.27 -17.51
N ALA A 119 -0.84 6.53 -17.89
CA ALA A 119 -1.18 6.90 -19.26
C ALA A 119 -0.51 8.21 -19.68
N SER A 120 -0.49 9.20 -18.80
CA SER A 120 0.19 10.49 -19.03
C SER A 120 1.70 10.31 -19.23
N LEU A 121 2.36 9.52 -18.38
CA LEU A 121 3.79 9.20 -18.51
C LEU A 121 4.08 8.42 -19.81
N ARG A 122 3.31 7.35 -20.08
CA ARG A 122 3.50 6.52 -21.27
C ARG A 122 3.43 7.34 -22.55
N ASN A 123 2.44 8.22 -22.66
CA ASN A 123 2.19 9.02 -23.86
C ASN A 123 3.09 10.26 -23.95
N HIS A 124 3.85 10.58 -22.91
CA HIS A 124 4.74 11.74 -22.92
C HIS A 124 5.89 11.54 -23.93
N PRO A 125 6.19 12.54 -24.77
CA PRO A 125 7.19 12.38 -25.84
C PRO A 125 8.65 12.38 -25.37
N LYS A 126 8.90 12.79 -24.11
CA LYS A 126 10.23 12.94 -23.52
C LYS A 126 10.32 12.19 -22.19
N GLU A 127 11.52 12.20 -21.61
CA GLU A 127 11.72 11.79 -20.23
C GLU A 127 10.88 12.64 -19.29
N ALA A 128 10.21 12.00 -18.34
CA ALA A 128 9.32 12.68 -17.42
C ALA A 128 9.36 12.10 -16.01
N LEU A 129 9.28 12.99 -15.03
CA LEU A 129 9.16 12.67 -13.61
C LEU A 129 7.70 12.84 -13.19
N LEU A 130 7.15 11.85 -12.50
CA LEU A 130 5.83 11.99 -11.90
C LEU A 130 5.96 12.68 -10.55
N SER A 131 5.21 13.76 -10.38
CA SER A 131 5.10 14.47 -9.11
C SER A 131 3.74 14.26 -8.46
N GLY A 132 3.69 14.37 -7.15
CA GLY A 132 2.46 14.29 -6.38
C GLY A 132 2.51 15.19 -5.15
N LYS A 133 1.35 15.56 -4.61
CA LYS A 133 1.28 16.25 -3.33
C LYS A 133 1.50 15.25 -2.20
N ALA A 134 2.32 15.59 -1.24
CA ALA A 134 2.50 14.82 -0.02
C ALA A 134 2.08 15.64 1.19
N ASP A 135 1.37 14.99 2.11
CA ASP A 135 0.97 15.59 3.38
C ASP A 135 2.11 15.57 4.42
N ARG A 136 3.24 15.01 4.05
CA ARG A 136 4.44 14.89 4.89
C ARG A 136 5.69 14.70 4.03
N TRP A 137 6.87 14.78 4.67
CA TRP A 137 8.15 14.49 4.04
C TRP A 137 8.16 13.12 3.34
N SER A 138 8.66 13.09 2.12
CA SER A 138 8.83 11.88 1.31
C SER A 138 10.31 11.60 1.06
N LYS A 139 10.72 10.35 1.17
CA LYS A 139 12.08 9.88 0.83
C LYS A 139 12.50 10.15 -0.63
N TRP A 140 11.53 10.48 -1.49
CA TRP A 140 11.77 10.74 -2.91
C TRP A 140 12.16 12.20 -3.20
N GLY A 141 12.10 13.07 -2.20
CA GLY A 141 12.47 14.46 -2.30
C GLY A 141 11.35 15.38 -2.80
N GLU A 142 11.52 16.66 -2.52
CA GLU A 142 10.65 17.74 -3.00
C GLU A 142 11.09 18.17 -4.40
N ILE A 143 10.13 18.40 -5.31
CA ILE A 143 10.40 18.95 -6.64
C ILE A 143 10.04 20.44 -6.65
N GLU A 144 10.98 21.27 -7.02
CA GLU A 144 10.77 22.67 -7.38
C GLU A 144 11.11 22.89 -8.86
N ILE A 145 10.44 23.82 -9.51
CA ILE A 145 10.80 24.23 -10.87
C ILE A 145 11.61 25.54 -10.74
N ARG A 146 12.90 25.45 -11.03
CA ARG A 146 13.83 26.60 -11.04
C ARG A 146 14.29 26.89 -12.47
N SER A 147 14.01 28.08 -12.98
CA SER A 147 14.36 28.48 -14.36
C SER A 147 13.89 27.47 -15.44
N GLY A 148 12.68 26.89 -15.24
CA GLY A 148 12.10 25.93 -16.17
C GLY A 148 12.66 24.51 -16.10
N LYS A 149 13.52 24.20 -15.10
CA LYS A 149 14.06 22.86 -14.85
C LYS A 149 13.62 22.31 -13.50
N PRO A 150 13.41 21.01 -13.37
CA PRO A 150 13.15 20.39 -12.08
C PRO A 150 14.42 20.41 -11.21
N PHE A 151 14.24 20.72 -9.96
CA PHE A 151 15.25 20.66 -8.91
C PHE A 151 14.72 19.81 -7.77
N ILE A 152 15.47 18.80 -7.34
CA ILE A 152 15.02 17.86 -6.31
C ILE A 152 15.83 18.08 -5.04
N THR A 153 15.13 18.29 -3.91
CA THR A 153 15.73 18.50 -2.59
C THR A 153 15.28 17.40 -1.63
N PHE A 154 16.19 16.80 -0.88
CA PHE A 154 15.90 15.69 0.03
C PHE A 154 15.81 16.10 1.51
N ASP A 155 16.30 17.26 1.89
CA ASP A 155 16.52 17.66 3.29
C ASP A 155 15.57 18.75 3.78
N ASN A 156 14.30 18.72 3.37
CA ASN A 156 13.33 19.69 3.86
C ASN A 156 12.29 19.05 4.79
N PRO A 157 12.48 19.08 6.13
CA PRO A 157 11.53 18.54 7.10
C PRO A 157 10.20 19.31 7.14
N GLU A 158 10.14 20.54 6.62
CA GLU A 158 8.93 21.38 6.57
C GLU A 158 8.13 21.25 5.27
N ALA A 159 8.39 20.22 4.48
CA ALA A 159 7.79 20.01 3.16
C ALA A 159 6.30 19.62 3.18
N TYR A 160 5.53 20.15 4.13
CA TYR A 160 4.10 19.89 4.25
C TYR A 160 3.33 20.54 3.08
N GLY A 161 2.52 19.73 2.38
CA GLY A 161 1.67 20.22 1.28
C GLY A 161 2.42 20.59 0.00
N ARG A 162 3.71 20.28 -0.10
CA ARG A 162 4.54 20.57 -1.26
C ARG A 162 4.48 19.46 -2.31
N ILE A 163 5.05 19.74 -3.48
CA ILE A 163 5.11 18.80 -4.59
C ILE A 163 6.37 17.94 -4.43
N HIS A 164 6.18 16.64 -4.42
CA HIS A 164 7.27 15.68 -4.28
C HIS A 164 7.46 14.85 -5.54
N PHE A 165 8.67 14.38 -5.78
CA PHE A 165 8.92 13.29 -6.70
C PHE A 165 8.32 12.01 -6.14
N THR A 166 7.61 11.25 -6.97
CA THR A 166 6.92 10.04 -6.53
C THR A 166 7.80 8.79 -6.56
N GLY A 167 9.01 8.88 -7.11
CA GLY A 167 9.84 7.74 -7.47
C GLY A 167 9.46 7.13 -8.82
N ILE A 168 8.36 7.58 -9.43
CA ILE A 168 7.89 7.07 -10.73
C ILE A 168 8.35 8.02 -11.84
N MET A 169 8.90 7.46 -12.91
CA MET A 169 9.38 8.24 -14.05
C MET A 169 9.33 7.43 -15.35
N LYS A 170 9.26 8.14 -16.47
CA LYS A 170 9.52 7.61 -17.80
C LYS A 170 10.92 8.00 -18.23
N ILE A 171 11.73 7.04 -18.61
CA ILE A 171 13.10 7.24 -19.07
C ILE A 171 13.44 6.32 -20.25
N SER A 172 14.40 6.75 -21.06
CA SER A 172 15.07 5.92 -22.04
C SER A 172 16.15 5.06 -21.35
N LYS A 173 16.61 4.02 -22.05
CA LYS A 173 17.69 3.17 -21.56
C LYS A 173 19.00 3.96 -21.33
N ASP A 174 19.29 4.94 -22.18
CA ASP A 174 20.45 5.85 -22.04
C ASP A 174 20.40 6.66 -20.72
N ILE A 175 19.22 7.17 -20.34
CA ILE A 175 19.06 7.85 -19.06
C ILE A 175 19.19 6.86 -17.89
N GLY A 176 18.67 5.65 -18.02
CA GLY A 176 18.86 4.60 -17.04
C GLY A 176 20.34 4.27 -16.77
N GLU A 177 21.13 4.17 -17.83
CA GLU A 177 22.59 3.96 -17.73
C GLU A 177 23.30 5.14 -17.06
N LYS A 178 22.90 6.39 -17.36
CA LYS A 178 23.43 7.58 -16.70
C LYS A 178 23.09 7.61 -15.20
N LEU A 179 21.88 7.19 -14.81
CA LEU A 179 21.51 7.05 -13.39
C LEU A 179 22.42 6.05 -12.69
N ILE A 180 22.70 4.89 -13.30
CA ILE A 180 23.60 3.89 -12.73
C ILE A 180 25.03 4.41 -12.62
N GLN A 181 25.53 5.12 -13.64
CA GLN A 181 26.86 5.73 -13.63
C GLN A 181 27.01 6.83 -12.58
N ALA A 182 25.93 7.58 -12.29
CA ALA A 182 25.93 8.61 -11.24
C ALA A 182 26.17 8.03 -9.85
N GLY A 183 25.86 6.75 -9.65
CA GLY A 183 26.12 6.03 -8.40
C GLY A 183 25.15 6.37 -7.28
N GLY A 184 25.42 5.84 -6.09
CA GLY A 184 24.56 5.96 -4.91
C GLY A 184 23.83 4.66 -4.59
N LEU A 185 23.16 4.61 -3.44
CA LEU A 185 22.33 3.47 -3.03
C LEU A 185 20.88 3.62 -3.51
N HIS A 186 20.42 4.85 -3.60
CA HIS A 186 19.03 5.15 -3.88
C HIS A 186 18.84 5.92 -5.19
N LEU A 187 17.77 5.56 -5.89
CA LEU A 187 17.39 6.15 -7.16
C LEU A 187 17.27 7.69 -7.10
N GLY A 188 16.75 8.23 -6.00
CA GLY A 188 16.62 9.67 -5.79
C GLY A 188 17.96 10.39 -5.74
N GLU A 189 18.97 9.81 -5.10
CA GLU A 189 20.33 10.35 -5.03
C GLU A 189 20.96 10.42 -6.42
N ALA A 190 20.90 9.32 -7.18
CA ALA A 190 21.39 9.26 -8.54
C ALA A 190 20.68 10.27 -9.45
N LEU A 191 19.36 10.41 -9.31
CA LEU A 191 18.58 11.38 -10.08
C LEU A 191 19.00 12.83 -9.80
N GLN A 192 19.28 13.17 -8.55
CA GLN A 192 19.77 14.52 -8.19
C GLN A 192 21.07 14.91 -8.94
N HIS A 193 21.94 13.93 -9.17
CA HIS A 193 23.21 14.18 -9.90
C HIS A 193 23.03 14.43 -11.39
N ILE A 194 21.98 13.90 -12.01
CA ILE A 194 21.78 13.99 -13.46
C ILE A 194 20.62 14.91 -13.87
N VAL A 195 19.76 15.31 -12.95
CA VAL A 195 18.54 16.05 -13.27
C VAL A 195 18.80 17.39 -13.96
N ASP A 196 19.90 18.07 -13.63
CA ASP A 196 20.30 19.32 -14.27
C ASP A 196 20.88 19.13 -15.66
N ALA A 197 21.52 18.00 -15.93
CA ALA A 197 22.13 17.66 -17.22
C ALA A 197 21.12 17.05 -18.21
N CYS A 198 20.06 16.44 -17.69
CA CYS A 198 19.01 15.80 -18.47
C CYS A 198 17.76 16.67 -18.54
N LYS A 199 17.05 16.64 -19.68
CA LYS A 199 15.84 17.45 -19.88
C LYS A 199 14.61 16.67 -19.44
N PHE A 200 14.38 16.58 -18.15
CA PHE A 200 13.13 16.00 -17.62
C PHE A 200 11.99 17.02 -17.66
N GLU A 201 10.80 16.55 -17.98
CA GLU A 201 9.56 17.27 -17.74
C GLU A 201 8.86 16.72 -16.50
N VAL A 202 8.10 17.56 -15.80
CA VAL A 202 7.39 17.15 -14.58
C VAL A 202 5.91 17.03 -14.87
N ILE A 203 5.34 15.85 -14.65
CA ILE A 203 3.92 15.55 -14.79
C ILE A 203 3.32 15.44 -13.40
N SER A 204 2.22 16.12 -13.14
CA SER A 204 1.52 16.04 -11.87
C SER A 204 0.56 14.85 -11.84
N SER A 205 0.64 14.03 -10.80
CA SER A 205 -0.37 13.02 -10.49
C SER A 205 -1.54 13.65 -9.75
N GLU A 206 -2.76 13.29 -10.13
CA GLU A 206 -3.96 13.68 -9.41
C GLU A 206 -4.03 13.01 -8.03
N PHE A 207 -3.71 11.72 -8.00
CA PHE A 207 -3.70 10.92 -6.77
C PHE A 207 -2.40 10.13 -6.68
N TRP A 208 -1.66 10.40 -5.62
CA TRP A 208 -0.46 9.67 -5.26
C TRP A 208 -0.38 9.50 -3.76
N HIS A 209 -0.09 8.29 -3.31
CA HIS A 209 0.14 7.99 -1.91
C HIS A 209 1.29 6.99 -1.77
N ASN A 210 2.33 7.41 -1.04
CA ASN A 210 3.48 6.54 -0.76
C ASN A 210 3.24 5.80 0.55
N ILE A 211 3.23 4.47 0.48
CA ILE A 211 3.00 3.62 1.63
C ILE A 211 4.35 3.34 2.29
N VAL A 212 4.71 4.08 3.32
CA VAL A 212 6.01 3.99 4.00
C VAL A 212 5.86 3.42 5.40
N TYR A 213 4.85 3.86 6.13
CA TYR A 213 4.59 3.55 7.54
C TYR A 213 3.27 2.81 7.73
N PRO A 214 3.08 2.10 8.84
CA PRO A 214 1.86 1.34 9.12
C PRO A 214 0.55 2.09 8.90
N TRP A 215 0.48 3.33 9.34
CA TRP A 215 -0.72 4.17 9.23
C TRP A 215 -1.02 4.65 7.80
N ASP A 216 -0.07 4.53 6.87
CA ASP A 216 -0.31 4.85 5.44
C ASP A 216 -1.26 3.85 4.79
N LEU A 217 -1.31 2.63 5.31
CA LEU A 217 -2.21 1.60 4.80
C LEU A 217 -3.67 2.05 4.87
N VAL A 218 -4.07 2.78 5.92
CA VAL A 218 -5.47 3.24 6.08
C VAL A 218 -5.85 4.20 4.95
N GLU A 219 -5.00 5.17 4.61
CA GLU A 219 -5.26 6.09 3.51
C GLU A 219 -5.13 5.41 2.16
N GLY A 220 -4.11 4.56 1.97
CA GLY A 220 -3.96 3.74 0.77
C GLY A 220 -5.19 2.88 0.50
N ASN A 221 -5.75 2.26 1.53
CA ASN A 221 -6.99 1.48 1.45
C ASN A 221 -8.19 2.33 1.02
N ARG A 222 -8.33 3.53 1.60
CA ARG A 222 -9.41 4.46 1.24
C ARG A 222 -9.35 4.84 -0.24
N LEU A 223 -8.15 5.10 -0.76
CA LEU A 223 -7.93 5.41 -2.18
C LEU A 223 -8.25 4.19 -3.05
N ALA A 224 -7.72 3.02 -2.71
CA ALA A 224 -7.92 1.79 -3.48
C ALA A 224 -9.39 1.34 -3.54
N LEU A 225 -10.16 1.59 -2.48
CA LEU A 225 -11.59 1.28 -2.45
C LEU A 225 -12.43 2.13 -3.41
N ARG A 226 -11.98 3.35 -3.77
CA ARG A 226 -12.67 4.20 -4.74
C ARG A 226 -12.64 3.63 -6.16
N ASP A 227 -11.55 2.93 -6.48
CA ASP A 227 -11.32 2.36 -7.82
C ASP A 227 -11.71 0.87 -7.88
N ASN A 228 -12.37 0.35 -6.84
CA ASN A 228 -12.72 -1.06 -6.77
C ASN A 228 -14.00 -1.38 -7.56
N ASN A 229 -13.93 -2.41 -8.40
CA ASN A 229 -15.10 -2.90 -9.13
C ASN A 229 -16.11 -3.52 -8.16
N GLN A 230 -17.36 -3.10 -8.25
CA GLN A 230 -18.43 -3.66 -7.42
C GLN A 230 -18.82 -5.07 -7.87
N TYR A 231 -18.89 -5.97 -6.91
CA TYR A 231 -19.47 -7.30 -7.13
C TYR A 231 -20.20 -7.77 -5.87
N ARG A 232 -21.28 -8.52 -6.03
CA ARG A 232 -22.09 -9.06 -4.92
C ARG A 232 -22.40 -10.52 -5.20
N SER A 233 -21.48 -11.41 -4.87
CA SER A 233 -21.58 -12.86 -5.07
C SER A 233 -21.88 -13.63 -3.78
N GLY A 234 -21.93 -12.95 -2.64
CA GLY A 234 -22.25 -13.51 -1.34
C GLY A 234 -23.75 -13.59 -1.07
N LYS A 235 -24.12 -14.28 0.01
CA LYS A 235 -25.49 -14.36 0.53
C LYS A 235 -25.76 -13.16 1.45
N ILE A 236 -26.81 -12.40 1.15
CA ILE A 236 -27.27 -11.29 1.96
C ILE A 236 -28.60 -11.68 2.58
N GLU A 237 -28.69 -11.71 3.92
CA GLU A 237 -29.91 -12.07 4.63
C GLU A 237 -30.94 -10.91 4.63
N HIS A 238 -32.16 -11.21 5.07
CA HIS A 238 -33.20 -10.19 5.17
C HIS A 238 -32.82 -9.09 6.15
N ASN A 239 -33.35 -7.87 5.97
CA ASN A 239 -33.11 -6.70 6.82
C ASN A 239 -31.64 -6.23 6.88
N VAL A 240 -30.82 -6.59 5.89
CA VAL A 240 -29.50 -5.98 5.70
C VAL A 240 -29.67 -4.67 4.92
N SER A 241 -29.13 -3.58 5.43
CA SER A 241 -29.15 -2.27 4.75
C SER A 241 -27.79 -2.01 4.09
N ILE A 242 -27.78 -1.69 2.79
CA ILE A 242 -26.57 -1.41 2.03
C ILE A 242 -26.69 -0.05 1.36
N LYS A 243 -25.71 0.83 1.62
CA LYS A 243 -25.62 2.17 1.02
C LYS A 243 -24.25 2.35 0.37
N GLY A 244 -24.22 2.87 -0.86
CA GLY A 244 -22.99 3.14 -1.62
C GLY A 244 -22.33 1.88 -2.18
N ASP A 245 -21.03 1.97 -2.44
CA ASP A 245 -20.23 0.99 -3.17
C ASP A 245 -19.76 -0.14 -2.24
N VAL A 246 -20.39 -1.29 -2.33
CA VAL A 246 -20.10 -2.46 -1.49
C VAL A 246 -19.86 -3.68 -2.35
N SER A 247 -18.67 -4.28 -2.24
CA SER A 247 -18.30 -5.55 -2.86
C SER A 247 -18.36 -6.68 -1.82
N ILE A 248 -18.95 -7.82 -2.19
CA ILE A 248 -19.12 -8.99 -1.33
C ILE A 248 -18.72 -10.24 -2.10
N GLY A 249 -17.71 -10.94 -1.63
CA GLY A 249 -17.14 -12.13 -2.27
C GLY A 249 -18.01 -13.37 -2.17
N LYS A 250 -17.69 -14.36 -3.00
CA LYS A 250 -18.37 -15.64 -3.06
C LYS A 250 -18.25 -16.40 -1.72
N GLY A 251 -19.34 -17.04 -1.30
CA GLY A 251 -19.36 -17.82 -0.05
C GLY A 251 -19.51 -16.97 1.21
N THR A 252 -19.40 -15.64 1.12
CA THR A 252 -19.62 -14.72 2.23
C THR A 252 -21.10 -14.63 2.59
N VAL A 253 -21.41 -14.60 3.88
CA VAL A 253 -22.75 -14.40 4.43
C VAL A 253 -22.79 -13.10 5.21
N VAL A 254 -23.69 -12.19 4.83
CA VAL A 254 -24.02 -10.99 5.61
C VAL A 254 -25.35 -11.23 6.31
N ARG A 255 -25.32 -11.24 7.64
CA ARG A 255 -26.45 -11.62 8.48
C ARG A 255 -27.40 -10.45 8.75
N SER A 256 -28.62 -10.83 9.12
CA SER A 256 -29.75 -9.92 9.34
C SER A 256 -29.45 -8.75 10.28
N GLY A 257 -30.01 -7.60 9.98
CA GLY A 257 -29.89 -6.36 10.75
C GLY A 257 -28.58 -5.60 10.56
N SER A 258 -27.63 -6.11 9.76
CA SER A 258 -26.37 -5.43 9.50
C SER A 258 -26.55 -4.22 8.58
N TYR A 259 -25.73 -3.18 8.80
CA TYR A 259 -25.66 -1.97 7.99
C TYR A 259 -24.29 -1.81 7.36
N LEU A 260 -24.26 -1.77 6.04
CA LEU A 260 -23.03 -1.62 5.24
C LEU A 260 -23.04 -0.25 4.53
N GLU A 261 -22.05 0.60 4.82
CA GLU A 261 -21.90 1.92 4.17
C GLU A 261 -20.59 2.00 3.40
N GLY A 262 -20.69 1.97 2.07
CA GLY A 262 -19.53 2.00 1.17
C GLY A 262 -18.69 3.30 1.23
N PRO A 263 -17.47 3.27 0.67
CA PRO A 263 -16.91 2.15 -0.07
C PRO A 263 -16.41 1.02 0.84
N ILE A 264 -16.75 -0.23 0.48
CA ILE A 264 -16.38 -1.44 1.24
C ILE A 264 -15.98 -2.56 0.27
N ALA A 265 -14.97 -3.34 0.65
CA ALA A 265 -14.63 -4.62 0.02
C ALA A 265 -14.64 -5.74 1.06
N ILE A 266 -15.55 -6.71 0.92
CA ILE A 266 -15.57 -7.93 1.73
C ILE A 266 -15.17 -9.08 0.82
N GLY A 267 -14.18 -9.85 1.25
CA GLY A 267 -13.62 -11.00 0.53
C GLY A 267 -14.56 -12.22 0.47
N GLN A 268 -13.99 -13.37 0.17
CA GLN A 268 -14.69 -14.63 0.04
C GLN A 268 -14.79 -15.36 1.37
N ASN A 269 -15.85 -16.20 1.52
CA ASN A 269 -16.04 -17.07 2.69
C ASN A 269 -15.99 -16.33 4.04
N CYS A 270 -16.43 -15.09 4.09
CA CYS A 270 -16.55 -14.32 5.32
C CYS A 270 -17.92 -14.57 5.99
N ASP A 271 -17.98 -14.43 7.31
CA ASP A 271 -19.22 -14.43 8.08
C ASP A 271 -19.35 -13.07 8.79
N ILE A 272 -20.28 -12.25 8.32
CA ILE A 272 -20.53 -10.93 8.91
C ILE A 272 -21.77 -11.03 9.78
N GLY A 273 -21.56 -11.01 11.10
CA GLY A 273 -22.58 -11.29 12.10
C GLY A 273 -23.75 -10.32 12.13
N PRO A 274 -24.82 -10.68 12.84
CA PRO A 274 -26.03 -9.86 12.85
C PRO A 274 -25.81 -8.52 13.55
N ASN A 275 -26.58 -7.51 13.11
CA ASN A 275 -26.59 -6.16 13.68
C ASN A 275 -25.19 -5.51 13.73
N THR A 276 -24.36 -5.77 12.73
CA THR A 276 -22.99 -5.23 12.61
C THR A 276 -22.99 -4.02 11.71
N ILE A 277 -22.21 -2.99 12.05
CA ILE A 277 -22.04 -1.76 11.26
C ILE A 277 -20.65 -1.80 10.60
N ILE A 278 -20.60 -1.86 9.28
CA ILE A 278 -19.36 -1.85 8.50
C ILE A 278 -19.32 -0.62 7.60
N GLY A 279 -18.21 0.10 7.64
CA GLY A 279 -17.93 1.23 6.73
C GLY A 279 -18.14 2.60 7.38
N PRO A 280 -17.78 3.67 6.64
CA PRO A 280 -17.16 3.61 5.29
C PRO A 280 -15.67 3.21 5.33
N SER A 281 -15.10 3.00 4.12
CA SER A 281 -13.67 2.79 3.90
C SER A 281 -13.08 1.54 4.60
N VAL A 282 -13.79 0.42 4.49
CA VAL A 282 -13.40 -0.84 5.13
C VAL A 282 -13.06 -1.90 4.07
N SER A 283 -11.95 -2.59 4.27
CA SER A 283 -11.67 -3.85 3.59
C SER A 283 -11.58 -5.00 4.60
N ILE A 284 -12.24 -6.09 4.29
CA ILE A 284 -12.23 -7.35 5.03
C ILE A 284 -11.81 -8.43 4.06
N GLU A 285 -10.65 -9.05 4.28
CA GLU A 285 -10.16 -10.12 3.42
C GLU A 285 -10.85 -11.46 3.68
N ASP A 286 -10.52 -12.44 2.83
CA ASP A 286 -11.11 -13.77 2.82
C ASP A 286 -11.06 -14.52 4.15
N ASN A 287 -12.03 -15.40 4.38
CA ASN A 287 -12.11 -16.28 5.54
C ASN A 287 -12.12 -15.55 6.90
N THR A 288 -12.65 -14.34 6.94
CA THR A 288 -12.74 -13.51 8.13
C THR A 288 -14.13 -13.63 8.76
N THR A 289 -14.19 -13.75 10.09
CA THR A 289 -15.42 -13.74 10.86
C THR A 289 -15.54 -12.45 11.64
N VAL A 290 -16.68 -11.79 11.52
CA VAL A 290 -17.07 -10.65 12.36
C VAL A 290 -18.33 -11.07 13.11
N GLU A 291 -18.25 -11.20 14.42
CA GLU A 291 -19.38 -11.61 15.23
C GLU A 291 -20.42 -10.48 15.40
N ALA A 292 -21.47 -10.73 16.18
CA ALA A 292 -22.61 -9.84 16.34
C ALA A 292 -22.27 -8.49 16.98
N LEU A 293 -22.99 -7.43 16.58
CA LEU A 293 -22.96 -6.11 17.22
C LEU A 293 -21.59 -5.42 17.19
N CYS A 294 -20.79 -5.69 16.17
CA CYS A 294 -19.51 -5.02 15.95
C CYS A 294 -19.68 -3.73 15.14
N GLU A 295 -18.71 -2.81 15.31
CA GLU A 295 -18.57 -1.62 14.48
C GLU A 295 -17.17 -1.55 13.89
N ILE A 296 -17.05 -1.51 12.55
CA ILE A 296 -15.76 -1.42 11.85
C ILE A 296 -15.81 -0.24 10.87
N LYS A 297 -14.89 0.71 11.01
CA LYS A 297 -14.82 1.92 10.17
C LYS A 297 -13.38 2.28 9.80
N ASP A 298 -13.16 2.81 8.58
CA ASP A 298 -11.85 3.28 8.11
C ASP A 298 -10.71 2.28 8.40
N SER A 299 -10.94 0.98 8.17
CA SER A 299 -10.05 -0.08 8.68
C SER A 299 -9.79 -1.17 7.65
N ILE A 300 -8.69 -1.87 7.85
CA ILE A 300 -8.31 -3.07 7.11
C ILE A 300 -8.34 -4.25 8.08
N VAL A 301 -9.04 -5.32 7.72
CA VAL A 301 -9.02 -6.61 8.42
C VAL A 301 -8.52 -7.66 7.45
N MET A 302 -7.29 -8.15 7.66
CA MET A 302 -6.67 -9.12 6.76
C MET A 302 -7.22 -10.52 7.02
N LYS A 303 -6.93 -11.42 6.08
CA LYS A 303 -7.51 -12.76 5.97
C LYS A 303 -7.42 -13.60 7.24
N GLY A 304 -8.44 -14.43 7.46
CA GLY A 304 -8.45 -15.41 8.52
C GLY A 304 -8.65 -14.85 9.93
N SER A 305 -8.93 -13.56 10.05
CA SER A 305 -9.12 -12.90 11.35
C SER A 305 -10.50 -13.19 11.94
N ASN A 306 -10.59 -13.16 13.26
CA ASN A 306 -11.83 -13.35 14.00
C ASN A 306 -12.08 -12.15 14.92
N ILE A 307 -13.20 -11.45 14.76
CA ILE A 307 -13.60 -10.28 15.53
C ILE A 307 -14.76 -10.66 16.42
N GLY A 308 -14.52 -10.72 17.74
CA GLY A 308 -15.50 -11.07 18.75
C GLY A 308 -16.59 -10.01 18.91
N SER A 309 -17.75 -10.46 19.38
CA SER A 309 -18.97 -9.65 19.51
C SER A 309 -18.77 -8.37 20.34
N TYR A 310 -19.55 -7.33 20.03
CA TYR A 310 -19.54 -6.03 20.69
C TYR A 310 -18.21 -5.26 20.56
N SER A 311 -17.39 -5.58 19.58
CA SER A 311 -16.11 -4.92 19.36
C SER A 311 -16.24 -3.69 18.47
N SER A 312 -15.37 -2.69 18.69
CA SER A 312 -15.31 -1.47 17.85
C SER A 312 -13.90 -1.25 17.32
N ILE A 313 -13.74 -1.19 15.99
CA ILE A 313 -12.46 -1.06 15.29
C ILE A 313 -12.54 0.14 14.36
N LYS A 314 -11.73 1.17 14.62
CA LYS A 314 -11.75 2.41 13.82
C LYS A 314 -10.34 2.87 13.48
N GLY A 315 -10.13 3.26 12.22
CA GLY A 315 -8.84 3.79 11.74
C GLY A 315 -7.67 2.82 11.88
N SER A 316 -7.94 1.52 11.88
CA SER A 316 -7.00 0.46 12.31
C SER A 316 -6.63 -0.49 11.17
N VAL A 317 -5.49 -1.17 11.35
CA VAL A 317 -5.07 -2.27 10.47
C VAL A 317 -4.88 -3.51 11.33
N LEU A 318 -5.64 -4.55 11.05
CA LEU A 318 -5.50 -5.87 11.64
C LEU A 318 -4.84 -6.79 10.61
N GLY A 319 -3.75 -7.41 10.99
CA GLY A 319 -3.02 -8.39 10.19
C GLY A 319 -3.80 -9.67 9.95
N SER A 320 -3.19 -10.62 9.27
CA SER A 320 -3.79 -11.94 9.02
C SER A 320 -3.87 -12.76 10.31
N ASN A 321 -4.92 -13.57 10.44
CA ASN A 321 -5.16 -14.49 11.56
C ASN A 321 -5.21 -13.80 12.94
N VAL A 322 -5.61 -12.53 12.99
CA VAL A 322 -5.77 -11.83 14.27
C VAL A 322 -7.00 -12.34 14.99
N SER A 323 -6.86 -12.73 16.25
CA SER A 323 -7.96 -12.99 17.18
C SER A 323 -8.23 -11.70 17.98
N PHE A 324 -9.36 -11.07 17.74
CA PHE A 324 -9.78 -9.85 18.43
C PHE A 324 -10.97 -10.15 19.33
N GLY A 325 -10.74 -10.21 20.63
CA GLY A 325 -11.71 -10.68 21.63
C GLY A 325 -12.92 -9.78 21.77
N SER A 326 -14.01 -10.36 22.28
CA SER A 326 -15.29 -9.66 22.48
C SER A 326 -15.17 -8.46 23.41
N HIS A 327 -15.99 -7.41 23.15
CA HIS A 327 -15.99 -6.15 23.90
C HIS A 327 -14.65 -5.39 23.86
N SER A 328 -13.78 -5.70 22.91
CA SER A 328 -12.50 -5.01 22.75
C SER A 328 -12.62 -3.85 21.77
N VAL A 329 -11.80 -2.83 21.96
CA VAL A 329 -11.87 -1.61 21.15
C VAL A 329 -10.49 -1.18 20.64
N ALA A 330 -10.42 -0.79 19.37
CA ALA A 330 -9.29 -0.09 18.78
C ALA A 330 -9.79 1.29 18.33
N ILE A 331 -9.46 2.32 19.11
CA ILE A 331 -10.03 3.66 18.96
C ILE A 331 -9.00 4.67 18.46
N PRO A 332 -9.38 5.52 17.49
CA PRO A 332 -8.51 6.61 17.06
C PRO A 332 -8.21 7.57 18.19
N SER A 333 -6.98 8.04 18.22
CA SER A 333 -6.57 9.14 19.10
C SER A 333 -5.65 10.10 18.37
N GLN A 334 -5.43 11.26 18.95
CA GLN A 334 -4.39 12.19 18.54
C GLN A 334 -3.24 12.08 19.54
N ARG A 335 -2.07 11.66 19.08
CA ARG A 335 -0.88 11.56 19.93
C ARG A 335 0.39 11.61 19.10
N ASN A 336 1.50 11.97 19.75
CA ASN A 336 2.83 11.77 19.21
C ASN A 336 3.30 10.35 19.56
N ILE A 337 3.89 9.69 18.60
CA ILE A 337 4.50 8.36 18.78
C ILE A 337 5.96 8.40 18.34
N LEU A 338 6.79 7.63 18.99
CA LEU A 338 8.15 7.35 18.55
C LEU A 338 8.16 6.08 17.70
N TYR A 339 8.67 6.17 16.46
CA TYR A 339 8.74 5.04 15.54
C TYR A 339 10.04 5.08 14.74
N PHE A 340 10.92 4.07 14.90
CA PHE A 340 12.26 4.06 14.31
C PHE A 340 13.03 5.37 14.59
N ASP A 341 13.13 5.75 15.86
CA ASP A 341 13.83 6.94 16.35
C ASP A 341 13.36 8.30 15.77
N LYS A 342 12.16 8.31 15.17
CA LYS A 342 11.49 9.51 14.66
C LYS A 342 10.17 9.73 15.37
N GLU A 343 9.92 11.00 15.71
CA GLU A 343 8.63 11.41 16.27
C GLU A 343 7.62 11.68 15.16
N PHE A 344 6.40 11.13 15.32
CA PHE A 344 5.29 11.34 14.40
C PHE A 344 4.05 11.80 15.16
N SER A 345 3.43 12.88 14.69
CA SER A 345 2.09 13.26 15.15
C SER A 345 1.05 12.48 14.38
N ILE A 346 0.32 11.62 15.07
CA ILE A 346 -0.73 10.77 14.49
C ILE A 346 -2.09 11.29 14.94
N SER A 347 -2.97 11.51 13.98
CA SER A 347 -4.35 11.93 14.23
C SER A 347 -5.34 11.01 13.51
N ASN A 348 -6.46 10.70 14.17
CA ASN A 348 -7.53 9.88 13.62
C ASN A 348 -7.08 8.49 13.13
N ARG A 349 -6.05 7.90 13.76
CA ARG A 349 -5.59 6.52 13.52
C ARG A 349 -5.82 5.69 14.77
N GLY A 350 -6.32 4.47 14.57
CA GLY A 350 -6.45 3.45 15.59
C GLY A 350 -5.18 2.63 15.77
N ALA A 351 -5.33 1.36 16.09
CA ALA A 351 -4.21 0.45 16.33
C ALA A 351 -3.72 -0.21 15.03
N MET A 352 -2.42 -0.46 14.95
CA MET A 352 -1.73 -1.18 13.90
C MET A 352 -1.29 -2.54 14.45
N ILE A 353 -2.07 -3.58 14.16
CA ILE A 353 -1.96 -4.92 14.77
C ILE A 353 -1.34 -5.88 13.76
N GLY A 354 -0.20 -6.47 14.13
CA GLY A 354 0.54 -7.40 13.28
C GLY A 354 -0.16 -8.75 13.08
N ASP A 355 0.34 -9.53 12.11
CA ASP A 355 -0.17 -10.87 11.81
C ASP A 355 -0.12 -11.77 13.06
N ASP A 356 -1.04 -12.74 13.15
CA ASP A 356 -1.10 -13.78 14.19
C ASP A 356 -1.22 -13.25 15.64
N SER A 357 -1.65 -11.99 15.85
CA SER A 357 -1.80 -11.38 17.16
C SER A 357 -3.08 -11.83 17.87
N ILE A 358 -3.02 -11.88 19.20
CA ILE A 358 -4.15 -12.24 20.08
C ILE A 358 -4.48 -11.04 20.97
N ILE A 359 -5.64 -10.46 20.77
CA ILE A 359 -6.21 -9.42 21.61
C ILE A 359 -7.31 -10.05 22.43
N SER A 360 -7.10 -10.21 23.74
CA SER A 360 -8.08 -10.83 24.63
C SER A 360 -9.30 -9.92 24.82
N SER A 361 -10.39 -10.48 25.37
CA SER A 361 -11.65 -9.74 25.55
C SER A 361 -11.49 -8.51 26.44
N ARG A 362 -12.29 -7.47 26.18
CA ARG A 362 -12.32 -6.19 26.90
C ARG A 362 -11.01 -5.37 26.82
N ALA A 363 -10.09 -5.72 25.94
CA ALA A 363 -8.88 -4.94 25.74
C ALA A 363 -9.17 -3.60 25.07
N ILE A 364 -8.42 -2.57 25.42
CA ILE A 364 -8.50 -1.22 24.84
C ILE A 364 -7.18 -0.89 24.18
N LEU A 365 -7.19 -0.76 22.87
CA LEU A 365 -6.03 -0.35 22.07
C LEU A 365 -6.17 1.13 21.71
N LEU A 366 -5.30 1.97 22.25
CA LEU A 366 -5.30 3.41 21.93
C LEU A 366 -4.69 3.67 20.58
N GLY A 367 -5.15 4.71 19.91
CA GLY A 367 -4.71 5.08 18.58
C GLY A 367 -3.20 5.33 18.49
N GLY A 368 -2.60 4.92 17.38
CA GLY A 368 -1.15 4.93 17.18
C GLY A 368 -0.40 3.77 17.86
N SER A 369 -1.08 2.88 18.60
CA SER A 369 -0.45 1.65 19.10
C SER A 369 -0.03 0.74 17.96
N ILE A 370 1.19 0.21 18.02
CA ILE A 370 1.74 -0.69 17.01
C ILE A 370 2.14 -2.00 17.67
N LEU A 371 1.51 -3.09 17.25
CA LEU A 371 1.77 -4.43 17.74
C LEU A 371 2.51 -5.23 16.67
N LEU A 372 3.59 -5.89 17.04
CA LEU A 372 4.31 -6.80 16.16
C LEU A 372 3.51 -8.07 15.89
N SER A 373 3.92 -8.82 14.87
CA SER A 373 3.35 -10.13 14.56
C SER A 373 3.48 -11.07 15.75
N GLY A 374 2.36 -11.73 16.11
CA GLY A 374 2.28 -12.66 17.25
C GLY A 374 2.15 -11.99 18.61
N ALA A 375 1.91 -10.68 18.69
CA ALA A 375 1.70 -9.98 19.96
C ALA A 375 0.44 -10.49 20.69
N THR A 376 0.50 -10.51 22.04
CA THR A 376 -0.64 -10.87 22.88
C THR A 376 -0.96 -9.74 23.84
N ILE A 377 -2.23 -9.31 23.88
CA ILE A 377 -2.77 -8.34 24.82
C ILE A 377 -3.72 -9.06 25.76
N GLY A 378 -3.52 -8.86 27.07
CA GLY A 378 -4.29 -9.50 28.12
C GLY A 378 -5.75 -9.02 28.24
N GLU A 379 -6.57 -9.79 28.98
CA GLU A 379 -7.98 -9.46 29.20
C GLU A 379 -8.11 -8.16 30.01
N GLY A 380 -8.93 -7.23 29.50
CA GLY A 380 -9.17 -5.93 30.13
C GLY A 380 -7.98 -4.96 30.09
N GLU A 381 -6.91 -5.32 29.40
CA GLU A 381 -5.69 -4.50 29.31
C GLU A 381 -5.95 -3.23 28.48
N VAL A 382 -5.38 -2.11 28.94
CA VAL A 382 -5.30 -0.86 28.18
C VAL A 382 -3.90 -0.74 27.60
N TYR A 383 -3.78 -0.95 26.27
CA TYR A 383 -2.52 -0.91 25.57
C TYR A 383 -2.27 0.48 24.94
N ASN A 384 -1.15 1.07 25.27
CA ASN A 384 -0.75 2.43 24.87
C ASN A 384 0.75 2.52 24.55
N ALA A 385 1.38 1.43 24.16
CA ALA A 385 2.82 1.44 23.92
C ALA A 385 3.16 1.99 22.52
N ASP A 386 4.22 2.81 22.49
CA ASP A 386 4.93 3.16 21.26
C ASP A 386 5.76 1.97 20.81
N PHE A 387 6.04 1.90 19.50
CA PHE A 387 6.92 0.90 18.95
C PHE A 387 8.35 1.12 19.48
N GLN A 388 8.80 0.28 20.39
CA GLN A 388 10.22 0.15 20.68
C GLN A 388 10.78 -0.88 19.70
N GLY A 389 11.43 -0.39 18.64
CA GLY A 389 12.09 -1.25 17.67
C GLY A 389 13.13 -2.10 18.39
N ASP A 390 12.96 -3.42 18.38
CA ASP A 390 14.07 -4.30 18.68
C ASP A 390 15.14 -4.07 17.60
N ASN A 391 16.38 -3.92 18.04
CA ASN A 391 17.53 -3.88 17.17
C ASN A 391 17.52 -5.13 16.28
N ILE A 392 17.11 -4.96 15.01
CA ILE A 392 17.21 -5.98 13.95
C ILE A 392 18.55 -5.80 13.25
#